data_c4fa2863e47bf47ce3f1a79a3980664c
#
_entry.id   c4fa2863e47bf47ce3f1a79a3980664c
#
_cell.length_a   1.000
_cell.length_b   1.000
_cell.length_c   1.000
_cell.angle_alpha   90.00
_cell.angle_beta   90.00
_cell.angle_gamma   90.00
#
_symmetry.space_group_name_H-M   'P 1'
#
loop_
_entity.id
_entity.type
_entity.pdbx_description
1 polymer ?
#
loop_
_entity_poly.entity_id
_entity_poly.type
_entity_poly.pdbx_seq_one_letter_code
_entity_poly.pdbx_strand_id
1 'polypeptide(L)'
;YKTHYSIWALLGSPLMIGCDIRNMNDATRNILMNRDLIAINQDAMCRQAVKLNGIWAGEDMVMYSRNLSNGDIAIGLFNLSENKSAARFNLDELGLPQSTGHTLEMTEVWPKKTSTVTNGTWIQELDAYDCAVYRAKVVKA
;
A
#
# COMPACT_ATOMS: atom_id res chain seq x y z
N TYR A 1 -10.95 1.89 10.26
CA TYR A 1 -10.15 3.14 10.30
C TYR A 1 -8.80 2.99 9.58
N LYS A 2 -8.06 1.89 9.83
CA LYS A 2 -6.76 1.62 9.18
C LYS A 2 -6.86 1.65 7.65
N THR A 3 -7.82 0.95 7.07
CA THR A 3 -8.08 0.90 5.63
C THR A 3 -8.40 2.27 5.05
N HIS A 4 -9.29 3.00 5.67
CA HIS A 4 -9.70 4.36 5.26
C HIS A 4 -8.50 5.33 5.26
N TYR A 5 -7.75 5.36 6.34
CA TYR A 5 -6.57 6.23 6.46
C TYR A 5 -5.48 5.88 5.45
N SER A 6 -5.28 4.58 5.19
CA SER A 6 -4.32 4.09 4.20
C SER A 6 -4.69 4.51 2.78
N ILE A 7 -5.97 4.42 2.40
CA ILE A 7 -6.44 4.90 1.09
C ILE A 7 -6.21 6.40 0.95
N TRP A 8 -6.54 7.19 1.95
CA TRP A 8 -6.32 8.64 1.93
C TRP A 8 -4.85 9.01 1.76
N ALA A 9 -3.97 8.30 2.45
CA ALA A 9 -2.53 8.53 2.34
C ALA A 9 -2.02 8.24 0.92
N LEU A 10 -2.45 7.12 0.32
CA LEU A 10 -2.06 6.75 -1.05
C LEU A 10 -2.63 7.70 -2.10
N LEU A 11 -3.87 8.14 -1.95
CA LEU A 11 -4.49 9.10 -2.86
C LEU A 11 -3.87 10.49 -2.78
N GLY A 12 -3.03 10.76 -1.78
CA GLY A 12 -2.43 12.08 -1.58
C GLY A 12 -3.40 13.13 -1.07
N SER A 13 -4.53 12.69 -0.50
CA SER A 13 -5.52 13.57 0.11
C SER A 13 -4.96 14.24 1.38
N PRO A 14 -5.37 15.48 1.69
CA PRO A 14 -5.01 16.09 2.97
C PRO A 14 -5.46 15.22 4.15
N LEU A 15 -4.53 14.89 5.04
CA LEU A 15 -4.82 14.08 6.22
C LEU A 15 -5.37 14.97 7.32
N MET A 16 -6.70 15.09 7.38
CA MET A 16 -7.40 15.92 8.38
C MET A 16 -8.02 15.01 9.45
N ILE A 17 -7.64 15.25 10.70
CA ILE A 17 -8.16 14.50 11.85
C ILE A 17 -9.55 15.05 12.22
N GLY A 18 -10.55 14.17 12.23
CA GLY A 18 -11.93 14.50 12.59
C GLY A 18 -12.38 13.99 13.96
N CYS A 19 -11.48 13.43 14.77
CA CYS A 19 -11.80 12.91 16.11
C CYS A 19 -11.32 13.85 17.23
N ASP A 20 -11.82 13.63 18.45
CA ASP A 20 -11.33 14.34 19.63
C ASP A 20 -9.94 13.84 20.02
N ILE A 21 -8.93 14.66 19.76
CA ILE A 21 -7.53 14.32 20.02
C ILE A 21 -7.18 14.27 21.52
N ARG A 22 -8.02 14.83 22.38
CA ARG A 22 -7.80 14.87 23.85
C ARG A 22 -8.04 13.51 24.50
N ASN A 23 -8.98 12.73 23.95
CA ASN A 23 -9.41 11.42 24.46
C ASN A 23 -9.17 10.28 23.44
N MET A 24 -8.14 10.40 22.63
CA MET A 24 -7.80 9.41 21.63
C MET A 24 -7.22 8.15 22.29
N ASN A 25 -7.77 6.98 21.96
CA ASN A 25 -7.19 5.71 22.38
C ASN A 25 -5.91 5.38 21.61
N ASP A 26 -5.10 4.46 22.14
CA ASP A 26 -3.81 4.10 21.55
C ASP A 26 -3.94 3.49 20.16
N ALA A 27 -4.97 2.71 19.90
CA ALA A 27 -5.21 2.11 18.58
C ALA A 27 -5.42 3.19 17.51
N THR A 28 -6.25 4.19 17.78
CA THR A 28 -6.48 5.34 16.90
C THR A 28 -5.21 6.17 16.73
N ARG A 29 -4.51 6.43 17.82
CA ARG A 29 -3.24 7.17 17.79
C ARG A 29 -2.21 6.48 16.90
N ASN A 30 -2.03 5.18 17.04
CA ASN A 30 -1.08 4.40 16.25
C ASN A 30 -1.40 4.44 14.74
N ILE A 31 -2.67 4.48 14.38
CA ILE A 31 -3.08 4.66 12.98
C ILE A 31 -2.71 6.06 12.49
N LEU A 32 -3.15 7.10 13.18
CA LEU A 32 -3.00 8.49 12.75
C LEU A 32 -1.54 8.99 12.78
N MET A 33 -0.72 8.40 13.63
CA MET A 33 0.69 8.77 13.79
C MET A 33 1.67 7.82 13.10
N ASN A 34 1.19 6.97 12.20
CA ASN A 34 2.06 6.10 11.43
C ASN A 34 2.95 6.93 10.49
N ARG A 35 4.22 7.01 10.81
CA ARG A 35 5.18 7.86 10.11
C ARG A 35 5.45 7.41 8.68
N ASP A 36 5.44 6.10 8.42
CA ASP A 36 5.68 5.58 7.08
C ASP A 36 4.52 5.94 6.14
N LEU A 37 3.29 5.86 6.65
CA LEU A 37 2.10 6.23 5.89
C LEU A 37 2.03 7.74 5.65
N ILE A 38 2.35 8.55 6.66
CA ILE A 38 2.45 10.01 6.53
C ILE A 38 3.51 10.38 5.49
N ALA A 39 4.67 9.71 5.50
CA ALA A 39 5.74 9.96 4.52
C ALA A 39 5.29 9.64 3.09
N ILE A 40 4.50 8.59 2.88
CA ILE A 40 3.89 8.30 1.57
C ILE A 40 2.95 9.43 1.15
N ASN A 41 2.09 9.88 2.05
CA ASN A 41 1.16 10.99 1.78
C ASN A 41 1.87 12.29 1.43
N GLN A 42 2.92 12.62 2.18
CA GLN A 42 3.68 13.88 2.09
C GLN A 42 4.82 13.83 1.05
N ASP A 43 4.86 12.83 0.20
CA ASP A 43 5.91 12.69 -0.80
C ASP A 43 5.98 13.90 -1.74
N ALA A 44 7.19 14.40 -1.97
CA ALA A 44 7.45 15.65 -2.72
C ALA A 44 7.01 15.60 -4.19
N MET A 45 6.85 14.42 -4.77
CA MET A 45 6.34 14.26 -6.14
C MET A 45 4.86 14.64 -6.26
N CYS A 46 4.13 14.62 -5.15
CA CYS A 46 2.70 14.97 -5.07
C CYS A 46 1.82 14.21 -6.08
N ARG A 47 2.21 13.03 -6.49
CA ARG A 47 1.41 12.20 -7.39
C ARG A 47 0.33 11.46 -6.63
N GLN A 48 -0.85 11.40 -7.22
CA GLN A 48 -1.94 10.57 -6.73
C GLN A 48 -1.70 9.10 -7.08
N ALA A 49 -2.16 8.18 -6.21
CA ALA A 49 -2.16 6.77 -6.54
C ALA A 49 -3.09 6.45 -7.70
N VAL A 50 -2.70 5.47 -8.48
CA VAL A 50 -3.47 4.94 -9.61
C VAL A 50 -4.01 3.57 -9.24
N LYS A 51 -5.30 3.34 -9.51
CA LYS A 51 -5.91 2.01 -9.37
C LYS A 51 -5.35 1.10 -10.46
N LEU A 52 -4.82 -0.06 -10.06
CA LEU A 52 -4.34 -1.06 -10.99
C LEU A 52 -5.45 -2.01 -11.36
N ASN A 53 -5.57 -2.28 -12.67
CA ASN A 53 -6.47 -3.26 -13.23
C ASN A 53 -5.67 -4.54 -13.57
N GLY A 54 -6.34 -5.70 -13.59
CA GLY A 54 -5.70 -6.97 -13.98
C GLY A 54 -5.09 -7.75 -12.83
N ILE A 55 -5.21 -7.28 -11.60
CA ILE A 55 -4.87 -8.10 -10.44
C ILE A 55 -5.83 -9.29 -10.36
N TRP A 56 -5.29 -10.47 -10.11
CA TRP A 56 -6.08 -11.67 -9.86
C TRP A 56 -6.62 -11.60 -8.44
N ALA A 57 -7.83 -11.08 -8.30
CA ALA A 57 -8.48 -10.88 -7.02
C ALA A 57 -9.99 -11.04 -7.17
N GLY A 58 -10.67 -11.32 -6.07
CA GLY A 58 -12.14 -11.21 -6.02
C GLY A 58 -12.59 -9.78 -6.40
N GLU A 59 -13.85 -9.64 -6.76
CA GLU A 59 -14.43 -8.37 -7.25
C GLU A 59 -14.24 -7.20 -6.27
N ASP A 60 -14.13 -7.50 -4.98
CA ASP A 60 -14.01 -6.51 -3.91
C ASP A 60 -12.57 -6.22 -3.47
N MET A 61 -11.58 -6.82 -4.14
CA MET A 61 -10.17 -6.50 -3.89
C MET A 61 -9.73 -5.40 -4.84
N VAL A 62 -9.16 -4.34 -4.29
CA VAL A 62 -8.60 -3.23 -5.07
C VAL A 62 -7.13 -3.01 -4.73
N MET A 63 -6.38 -2.65 -5.74
CA MET A 63 -4.97 -2.32 -5.61
C MET A 63 -4.70 -0.92 -6.15
N TYR A 64 -3.94 -0.14 -5.39
CA TYR A 64 -3.42 1.15 -5.82
C TYR A 64 -1.90 1.14 -5.80
N SER A 65 -1.29 1.85 -6.74
CA SER A 65 0.14 2.14 -6.71
C SER A 65 0.40 3.62 -6.87
N ARG A 66 1.46 4.10 -6.24
CA ARG A 66 1.91 5.48 -6.27
C ARG A 66 3.42 5.54 -6.40
N ASN A 67 3.92 6.21 -7.42
CA ASN A 67 5.35 6.46 -7.54
C ASN A 67 5.78 7.55 -6.56
N LEU A 68 6.89 7.32 -5.89
CA LEU A 68 7.48 8.24 -4.92
C LEU A 68 8.70 8.96 -5.50
N SER A 69 9.05 10.10 -4.92
CA SER A 69 10.10 10.99 -5.42
C SER A 69 11.50 10.38 -5.47
N ASN A 70 11.80 9.39 -4.61
CA ASN A 70 13.09 8.71 -4.56
C ASN A 70 13.19 7.47 -5.47
N GLY A 71 12.17 7.19 -6.30
CA GLY A 71 12.07 6.01 -7.14
C GLY A 71 11.42 4.80 -6.48
N ASP A 72 11.06 4.85 -5.20
CA ASP A 72 10.25 3.83 -4.55
C ASP A 72 8.81 3.86 -5.07
N ILE A 73 8.08 2.77 -4.82
CA ILE A 73 6.65 2.63 -5.17
C ILE A 73 5.88 2.33 -3.89
N ALA A 74 4.85 3.12 -3.61
CA ALA A 74 3.88 2.76 -2.58
C ALA A 74 2.78 1.89 -3.20
N ILE A 75 2.46 0.77 -2.55
CA ILE A 75 1.48 -0.20 -3.01
C ILE A 75 0.46 -0.41 -1.90
N GLY A 76 -0.82 -0.30 -2.22
CA GLY A 76 -1.91 -0.59 -1.30
C GLY A 76 -2.83 -1.66 -1.85
N LEU A 77 -3.07 -2.68 -1.05
CA LEU A 77 -4.05 -3.73 -1.30
C LEU A 77 -5.17 -3.59 -0.28
N PHE A 78 -6.42 -3.56 -0.75
CA PHE A 78 -7.60 -3.34 0.10
C PHE A 78 -8.65 -4.39 -0.17
N ASN A 79 -9.03 -5.11 0.86
CA ASN A 79 -10.17 -6.02 0.81
C ASN A 79 -11.43 -5.26 1.27
N LEU A 80 -12.34 -5.01 0.36
CA LEU A 80 -13.58 -4.27 0.62
C LEU A 80 -14.76 -5.23 0.86
N SER A 81 -14.51 -6.54 0.97
CA SER A 81 -15.54 -7.55 1.21
C SER A 81 -15.62 -7.96 2.69
N GLU A 82 -16.72 -8.59 3.03
CA GLU A 82 -16.95 -9.21 4.34
C GLU A 82 -16.26 -10.57 4.52
N ASN A 83 -15.57 -11.07 3.49
CA ASN A 83 -14.90 -12.35 3.50
C ASN A 83 -13.40 -12.20 3.37
N LYS A 84 -12.64 -13.16 3.92
CA LYS A 84 -11.21 -13.26 3.68
C LYS A 84 -10.97 -13.51 2.19
N SER A 85 -10.01 -12.80 1.61
CA SER A 85 -9.67 -12.91 0.19
C SER A 85 -8.17 -12.75 -0.03
N ALA A 86 -7.68 -13.18 -1.20
CA ALA A 86 -6.28 -13.02 -1.59
C ALA A 86 -6.17 -12.20 -2.88
N ALA A 87 -5.17 -11.34 -2.93
CA ALA A 87 -4.79 -10.62 -4.14
C ALA A 87 -3.43 -11.11 -4.64
N ARG A 88 -3.29 -11.15 -5.94
CA ARG A 88 -2.02 -11.44 -6.62
C ARG A 88 -1.73 -10.36 -7.64
N PHE A 89 -0.52 -9.86 -7.65
CA PHE A 89 -0.06 -8.94 -8.68
C PHE A 89 1.32 -9.33 -9.20
N ASN A 90 1.62 -8.89 -10.41
CA ASN A 90 2.92 -9.08 -11.06
C ASN A 90 3.68 -7.75 -11.12
N LEU A 91 5.01 -7.82 -11.19
CA LEU A 91 5.85 -6.63 -11.37
C LEU A 91 5.53 -5.86 -12.65
N ASP A 92 5.11 -6.55 -13.70
CA ASP A 92 4.73 -5.91 -14.98
C ASP A 92 3.60 -4.89 -14.80
N GLU A 93 2.66 -5.13 -13.89
CA GLU A 93 1.55 -4.23 -13.58
C GLU A 93 2.02 -2.93 -12.91
N LEU A 94 3.21 -2.94 -12.32
CA LEU A 94 3.88 -1.79 -11.74
C LEU A 94 4.81 -1.07 -12.73
N GLY A 95 4.85 -1.49 -13.99
CA GLY A 95 5.75 -0.96 -15.00
C GLY A 95 7.19 -1.48 -14.89
N LEU A 96 7.40 -2.63 -14.24
CA LEU A 96 8.69 -3.28 -14.05
C LEU A 96 8.72 -4.63 -14.77
N PRO A 97 9.05 -4.67 -16.08
CA PRO A 97 9.04 -5.91 -16.85
C PRO A 97 9.96 -6.97 -16.24
N GLN A 98 9.50 -8.21 -16.17
CA GLN A 98 10.31 -9.33 -15.64
C GLN A 98 11.63 -9.54 -16.42
N SER A 99 11.62 -9.26 -17.72
CA SER A 99 12.79 -9.36 -18.59
C SER A 99 13.96 -8.45 -18.17
N THR A 100 13.72 -7.45 -17.36
CA THR A 100 14.75 -6.50 -16.90
C THR A 100 15.48 -6.94 -15.63
N GLY A 101 15.06 -8.05 -15.01
CA GLY A 101 15.69 -8.59 -13.80
C GLY A 101 15.49 -7.74 -12.54
N HIS A 102 14.52 -6.81 -12.54
CA HIS A 102 14.20 -6.02 -11.36
C HIS A 102 13.57 -6.87 -10.26
N THR A 103 13.90 -6.55 -9.02
CA THR A 103 13.27 -7.10 -7.83
C THR A 103 12.67 -5.98 -6.98
N LEU A 104 11.72 -6.32 -6.11
CA LEU A 104 11.17 -5.39 -5.15
C LEU A 104 11.54 -5.83 -3.73
N GLU A 105 12.14 -4.92 -2.99
CA GLU A 105 12.26 -5.02 -1.54
C GLU A 105 11.07 -4.28 -0.93
N MET A 106 10.11 -5.05 -0.38
CA MET A 106 8.85 -4.51 0.12
C MET A 106 8.87 -4.44 1.64
N THR A 107 8.63 -3.25 2.19
CA THR A 107 8.44 -3.04 3.61
C THR A 107 6.97 -2.77 3.87
N GLU A 108 6.31 -3.65 4.62
CA GLU A 108 4.92 -3.47 5.02
C GLU A 108 4.81 -2.40 6.10
N VAL A 109 3.79 -1.56 5.95
CA VAL A 109 3.53 -0.47 6.91
C VAL A 109 2.74 -0.96 8.13
N TRP A 110 1.89 -1.97 7.95
CA TRP A 110 0.99 -2.57 8.98
C TRP A 110 1.06 -4.12 9.00
N PRO A 111 1.74 -4.75 9.93
CA PRO A 111 2.88 -4.37 10.78
C PRO A 111 4.16 -4.19 9.95
N LYS A 112 5.16 -3.53 10.51
CA LYS A 112 6.41 -3.29 9.81
C LYS A 112 7.20 -4.57 9.59
N LYS A 113 7.17 -5.09 8.36
CA LYS A 113 7.83 -6.32 7.95
C LYS A 113 8.41 -6.16 6.54
N THR A 114 9.64 -6.58 6.35
CA THR A 114 10.32 -6.52 5.03
C THR A 114 10.26 -7.89 4.36
N SER A 115 10.00 -7.89 3.06
CA SER A 115 9.96 -9.06 2.19
C SER A 115 10.55 -8.72 0.83
N THR A 116 11.06 -9.72 0.10
CA THR A 116 11.64 -9.52 -1.23
C THR A 116 10.84 -10.28 -2.27
N VAL A 117 10.46 -9.60 -3.35
CA VAL A 117 9.78 -10.20 -4.50
C VAL A 117 10.81 -10.41 -5.60
N THR A 118 11.16 -11.64 -5.85
CA THR A 118 12.20 -12.03 -6.84
C THR A 118 11.63 -12.63 -8.11
N ASN A 119 10.46 -13.26 -8.06
CA ASN A 119 9.87 -14.01 -9.18
C ASN A 119 8.79 -13.24 -9.94
N GLY A 120 8.73 -11.94 -9.77
CA GLY A 120 7.77 -11.09 -10.47
C GLY A 120 6.32 -11.19 -10.01
N THR A 121 6.00 -12.07 -9.05
CA THR A 121 4.63 -12.24 -8.54
C THR A 121 4.60 -12.14 -7.01
N TRP A 122 3.63 -11.39 -6.50
CA TRP A 122 3.34 -11.29 -5.07
C TRP A 122 1.91 -11.73 -4.79
N ILE A 123 1.73 -12.48 -3.70
CA ILE A 123 0.41 -12.92 -3.21
C ILE A 123 0.25 -12.44 -1.78
N GLN A 124 -0.89 -11.81 -1.49
CA GLN A 124 -1.24 -11.35 -0.15
C GLN A 124 -2.67 -11.75 0.19
N GLU A 125 -2.84 -12.46 1.30
CA GLU A 125 -4.15 -12.70 1.91
C GLU A 125 -4.51 -11.55 2.85
N LEU A 126 -5.75 -11.13 2.80
CA LEU A 126 -6.33 -10.11 3.68
C LEU A 126 -7.63 -10.61 4.29
N ASP A 127 -7.80 -10.36 5.59
CA ASP A 127 -9.06 -10.57 6.27
C ASP A 127 -10.13 -9.58 5.76
N ALA A 128 -11.39 -9.80 6.16
CA ALA A 128 -12.49 -8.91 5.80
C ALA A 128 -12.17 -7.44 6.16
N TYR A 129 -12.40 -6.54 5.22
CA TYR A 129 -12.20 -5.09 5.38
C TYR A 129 -10.79 -4.66 5.81
N ASP A 130 -9.80 -5.55 5.67
CA ASP A 130 -8.41 -5.24 6.01
C ASP A 130 -7.63 -4.73 4.80
N CYS A 131 -6.44 -4.23 5.06
CA CYS A 131 -5.54 -3.71 4.03
C CYS A 131 -4.08 -4.08 4.32
N ALA A 132 -3.28 -4.09 3.25
CA ALA A 132 -1.83 -4.13 3.33
C ALA A 132 -1.27 -2.94 2.54
N VAL A 133 -0.35 -2.21 3.14
CA VAL A 133 0.34 -1.11 2.49
C VAL A 133 1.83 -1.36 2.54
N TYR A 134 2.48 -1.26 1.39
CA TYR A 134 3.91 -1.49 1.24
C TYR A 134 4.59 -0.25 0.69
N ARG A 135 5.79 0.01 1.19
CA ARG A 135 6.78 0.82 0.50
C ARG A 135 7.75 -0.12 -0.18
N ALA A 136 7.79 -0.11 -1.50
CA ALA A 136 8.60 -1.00 -2.30
C ALA A 136 9.79 -0.24 -2.89
N LYS A 137 10.99 -0.71 -2.56
CA LYS A 137 12.23 -0.25 -3.17
C LYS A 137 12.51 -1.10 -4.40
N VAL A 138 12.71 -0.43 -5.53
CA VAL A 138 13.09 -1.09 -6.78
C VAL A 138 14.59 -1.36 -6.75
N VAL A 139 14.96 -2.64 -6.80
CA VAL A 139 16.35 -3.09 -6.86
C VAL A 139 16.63 -3.55 -8.29
N LYS A 140 17.57 -2.88 -8.94
CA LYS A 140 18.04 -3.28 -10.27
C LYS A 140 18.98 -4.48 -10.15
N ALA A 141 18.83 -5.38 -11.07
CA ALA A 141 19.77 -6.50 -11.18
C ALA A 141 21.18 -6.01 -11.50
#